data_3c52cf163045fe6a1c9609b6b6cb1aac
#
_entry.id   3c52cf163045fe6a1c9609b6b6cb1aac
#
_cell.length_a   1.000
_cell.length_b   1.000
_cell.length_c   1.000
_cell.angle_alpha   90.00
_cell.angle_beta   90.00
_cell.angle_gamma   90.00
#
_symmetry.space_group_name_H-M   'P 1'
#
loop_
_entity.id
_entity.type
_entity.pdbx_description
1 polymer ?
#
loop_
_entity_poly.entity_id
_entity_poly.type
_entity_poly.pdbx_seq_one_letter_code
_entity_poly.pdbx_strand_id
1 'polypeptide(L)'
;MARKYPPKAHKRDGTWYLVRRVPKEFAELDRRVLVRISTDIPIVNDPRGIRAKEVVQRLHVELDAYWGGLRDGQSGEARLRFEAAQQRAKALVYQTNAELAEGARDDIVDRIRLLLDRNVIEDEREVAAALGGEERPAIRLTGLVAEFEKIEAQSLNAMSPNQLRKWRNPKKRAVGNLIEVVGDMNIAALTRSHAIQFREWWQKRIRVESLDIGTANKDIGHVSKMLTTVDMAHQLNLPPVFKKLRLSGQVAVQRAAFEAAFVQDKILADRALAELNEEARHLVLLIADTGMRLSEAANLLPHRILLDHAVPHVQVRPDGRVLKTDHSLRDIPLVGCALAVMKLHPKGFPRYLDKADSLSALVNKFLDNANLLPTDDHSLYSLRHTYEDRLTAVEAPEKVVAMLMGHKWHRPKYGSGPTLEQKQFWLKKIAFKPPAHL
;
A
#
# COMPACT_ATOMS: atom_id res chain seq x y z
N MET A 1 16.22 13.09 34.78
CA MET A 1 15.91 13.28 33.33
C MET A 1 17.07 13.99 32.68
N ALA A 2 17.88 13.29 31.87
CA ALA A 2 18.98 13.91 31.14
C ALA A 2 18.41 14.83 30.02
N ARG A 3 18.87 16.09 29.98
CA ARG A 3 18.52 17.04 28.92
C ARG A 3 18.96 16.43 27.57
N LYS A 4 18.01 16.01 26.76
CA LYS A 4 18.28 15.57 25.37
C LYS A 4 18.62 16.81 24.54
N TYR A 5 19.91 17.08 24.35
CA TYR A 5 20.32 18.06 23.33
C TYR A 5 20.04 17.46 21.95
N PRO A 6 19.54 18.28 21.00
CA PRO A 6 19.34 17.82 19.64
C PRO A 6 20.68 17.39 19.01
N PRO A 7 20.70 16.36 18.17
CA PRO A 7 21.94 15.90 17.55
C PRO A 7 22.54 16.98 16.64
N LYS A 8 23.87 17.14 16.69
CA LYS A 8 24.59 18.11 15.88
C LYS A 8 25.25 17.42 14.68
N ALA A 9 25.19 18.07 13.50
CA ALA A 9 25.96 17.69 12.34
C ALA A 9 27.44 18.09 12.54
N HIS A 10 28.36 17.17 12.29
CA HIS A 10 29.78 17.37 12.39
C HIS A 10 30.44 17.37 11.02
N LYS A 11 31.41 18.29 10.81
CA LYS A 11 32.22 18.36 9.58
C LYS A 11 33.41 17.41 9.68
N ARG A 12 33.57 16.55 8.67
CA ARG A 12 34.73 15.67 8.57
C ARG A 12 34.98 15.30 7.10
N ASP A 13 36.25 15.30 6.68
CA ASP A 13 36.70 14.82 5.37
C ASP A 13 35.85 15.34 4.20
N GLY A 14 35.50 16.65 4.23
CA GLY A 14 34.68 17.29 3.19
C GLY A 14 33.19 16.95 3.22
N THR A 15 32.70 16.17 4.18
CA THR A 15 31.31 15.69 4.28
C THR A 15 30.74 15.93 5.68
N TRP A 16 29.42 16.00 5.78
CA TRP A 16 28.71 16.07 7.05
C TRP A 16 28.47 14.68 7.65
N TYR A 17 28.59 14.55 8.98
CA TYR A 17 28.43 13.30 9.72
C TYR A 17 27.55 13.47 10.95
N LEU A 18 26.78 12.41 11.28
CA LEU A 18 26.31 12.16 12.64
C LEU A 18 27.45 11.53 13.44
N VAL A 19 27.78 12.12 14.60
CA VAL A 19 28.75 11.56 15.55
C VAL A 19 28.06 11.42 16.90
N ARG A 20 28.02 10.20 17.44
CA ARG A 20 27.32 9.91 18.67
C ARG A 20 28.03 8.83 19.49
N ARG A 21 28.18 9.08 20.80
CA ARG A 21 28.70 8.07 21.72
C ARG A 21 27.64 7.02 22.00
N VAL A 22 28.05 5.74 22.07
CA VAL A 22 27.18 4.66 22.52
C VAL A 22 26.76 4.93 23.96
N PRO A 23 25.44 4.95 24.29
CA PRO A 23 24.97 5.11 25.66
C PRO A 23 25.49 3.99 26.56
N LYS A 24 25.77 4.30 27.84
CA LYS A 24 26.32 3.34 28.79
C LYS A 24 25.50 2.06 28.94
N GLU A 25 24.18 2.18 28.81
CA GLU A 25 23.21 1.08 28.86
C GLU A 25 23.33 0.08 27.70
N PHE A 26 24.00 0.46 26.61
CA PHE A 26 24.23 -0.38 25.44
C PHE A 26 25.70 -0.73 25.22
N ALA A 27 26.60 -0.36 26.15
CA ALA A 27 28.04 -0.53 25.98
C ALA A 27 28.46 -2.00 25.88
N GLU A 28 27.72 -2.91 26.50
CA GLU A 28 27.97 -4.36 26.43
C GLU A 28 27.43 -4.96 25.11
N LEU A 29 26.40 -4.36 24.52
CA LEU A 29 25.72 -4.83 23.29
C LEU A 29 26.35 -4.22 22.04
N ASP A 30 26.86 -2.99 22.13
CA ASP A 30 27.54 -2.28 21.04
C ASP A 30 28.96 -1.90 21.47
N ARG A 31 29.95 -2.67 21.02
CA ARG A 31 31.38 -2.50 21.40
C ARG A 31 32.01 -1.21 20.85
N ARG A 32 31.30 -0.47 20.00
CA ARG A 32 31.78 0.82 19.48
C ARG A 32 31.70 1.85 20.60
N VAL A 33 32.75 2.61 20.82
CA VAL A 33 32.74 3.74 21.78
C VAL A 33 32.04 4.94 21.18
N LEU A 34 32.21 5.12 19.87
CA LEU A 34 31.72 6.26 19.11
C LEU A 34 31.19 5.80 17.72
N VAL A 35 29.95 6.08 17.43
CA VAL A 35 29.33 5.80 16.15
C VAL A 35 29.45 7.03 15.26
N ARG A 36 29.90 6.85 14.03
CA ARG A 36 30.01 7.89 13.00
C ARG A 36 29.29 7.41 11.76
N ILE A 37 28.30 8.18 11.30
CA ILE A 37 27.51 7.85 10.12
C ILE A 37 27.56 9.04 9.16
N SER A 38 27.97 8.79 7.92
CA SER A 38 27.96 9.81 6.86
C SER A 38 26.53 10.22 6.52
N THR A 39 26.35 11.50 6.23
CA THR A 39 25.09 12.00 5.66
C THR A 39 25.08 11.94 4.14
N ASP A 40 26.24 11.63 3.52
CA ASP A 40 26.51 11.67 2.09
C ASP A 40 26.26 13.07 1.47
N ILE A 41 26.28 14.11 2.31
CA ILE A 41 26.16 15.50 1.89
C ILE A 41 27.53 16.17 1.98
N PRO A 42 28.16 16.50 0.84
CA PRO A 42 29.40 17.28 0.82
C PRO A 42 29.17 18.67 1.41
N ILE A 43 30.15 19.14 2.20
CA ILE A 43 30.09 20.46 2.85
C ILE A 43 29.96 21.59 1.81
N VAL A 44 30.57 21.42 0.65
CA VAL A 44 30.49 22.39 -0.47
C VAL A 44 29.04 22.57 -1.00
N ASN A 45 28.22 21.49 -0.91
CA ASN A 45 26.84 21.49 -1.39
C ASN A 45 25.83 21.94 -0.31
N ASP A 46 26.27 22.02 0.95
CA ASP A 46 25.47 22.50 2.08
C ASP A 46 26.37 23.17 3.14
N PRO A 47 26.95 24.35 2.80
CA PRO A 47 27.91 25.01 3.69
C PRO A 47 27.36 25.36 5.08
N ARG A 48 26.05 25.61 5.16
CA ARG A 48 25.33 25.93 6.41
C ARG A 48 24.82 24.71 7.16
N GLY A 49 24.88 23.52 6.56
CA GLY A 49 24.45 22.27 7.18
C GLY A 49 22.93 22.16 7.39
N ILE A 50 22.12 22.85 6.59
CA ILE A 50 20.65 22.86 6.74
C ILE A 50 20.09 21.47 6.38
N ARG A 51 20.42 20.96 5.20
CA ARG A 51 20.02 19.63 4.72
C ARG A 51 20.68 18.54 5.55
N ALA A 52 21.97 18.73 5.89
CA ALA A 52 22.69 17.79 6.73
C ALA A 52 22.06 17.64 8.12
N LYS A 53 21.51 18.70 8.69
CA LYS A 53 20.83 18.69 10.00
C LYS A 53 19.55 17.81 9.97
N GLU A 54 18.77 17.85 8.90
CA GLU A 54 17.58 17.00 8.72
C GLU A 54 17.97 15.52 8.59
N VAL A 55 19.02 15.22 7.81
CA VAL A 55 19.55 13.86 7.68
C VAL A 55 20.10 13.35 9.00
N VAL A 56 20.87 14.18 9.73
CA VAL A 56 21.40 13.84 11.06
C VAL A 56 20.28 13.56 12.05
N GLN A 57 19.18 14.31 12.01
CA GLN A 57 18.02 14.05 12.86
C GLN A 57 17.39 12.68 12.55
N ARG A 58 17.25 12.32 11.29
CA ARG A 58 16.74 11.00 10.88
C ARG A 58 17.68 9.88 11.33
N LEU A 59 18.98 9.99 11.03
CA LEU A 59 20.00 9.01 11.43
C LEU A 59 20.09 8.85 12.95
N HIS A 60 19.82 9.92 13.71
CA HIS A 60 19.78 9.87 15.17
C HIS A 60 18.60 9.00 15.67
N VAL A 61 17.42 9.15 15.09
CA VAL A 61 16.26 8.32 15.42
C VAL A 61 16.48 6.86 15.02
N GLU A 62 17.08 6.62 13.84
CA GLU A 62 17.44 5.28 13.37
C GLU A 62 18.46 4.59 14.29
N LEU A 63 19.44 5.34 14.79
CA LEU A 63 20.45 4.83 15.71
C LEU A 63 19.87 4.53 17.11
N ASP A 64 18.94 5.35 17.60
CA ASP A 64 18.21 5.06 18.85
C ASP A 64 17.35 3.80 18.72
N ALA A 65 16.68 3.64 17.57
CA ALA A 65 15.92 2.43 17.26
C ALA A 65 16.81 1.19 17.15
N TYR A 66 18.02 1.32 16.55
CA TYR A 66 19.02 0.27 16.49
C TYR A 66 19.46 -0.19 17.90
N TRP A 67 19.81 0.73 18.79
CA TRP A 67 20.19 0.38 20.16
C TRP A 67 19.02 -0.21 20.97
N GLY A 68 17.80 0.32 20.78
CA GLY A 68 16.59 -0.30 21.32
C GLY A 68 16.42 -1.73 20.83
N GLY A 69 16.63 -1.96 19.52
CA GLY A 69 16.59 -3.28 18.91
C GLY A 69 17.66 -4.25 19.43
N LEU A 70 18.87 -3.76 19.73
CA LEU A 70 19.91 -4.58 20.35
C LEU A 70 19.49 -5.09 21.74
N ARG A 71 18.92 -4.19 22.56
CA ARG A 71 18.43 -4.57 23.90
C ARG A 71 17.27 -5.55 23.82
N ASP A 72 16.41 -5.40 22.84
CA ASP A 72 15.20 -6.20 22.69
C ASP A 72 15.41 -7.44 21.77
N GLY A 73 16.68 -7.81 21.45
CA GLY A 73 17.00 -8.95 20.58
C GLY A 73 16.67 -8.77 19.10
N GLN A 74 16.40 -7.53 18.66
CA GLN A 74 16.03 -7.21 17.27
C GLN A 74 17.22 -6.87 16.36
N SER A 75 18.46 -7.18 16.77
CA SER A 75 19.61 -6.93 15.91
C SER A 75 19.55 -7.80 14.65
N GLY A 76 20.01 -7.27 13.54
CA GLY A 76 20.17 -8.05 12.32
C GLY A 76 21.03 -9.30 12.53
N GLU A 77 21.97 -9.23 13.46
CA GLU A 77 22.84 -10.33 13.85
C GLU A 77 22.11 -11.42 14.66
N ALA A 78 21.21 -11.05 15.60
CA ALA A 78 20.36 -12.01 16.30
C ALA A 78 19.41 -12.74 15.34
N ARG A 79 18.87 -12.01 14.37
CA ARG A 79 18.03 -12.59 13.32
C ARG A 79 18.82 -13.56 12.44
N LEU A 80 20.02 -13.20 11.98
CA LEU A 80 20.86 -14.07 11.17
C LEU A 80 21.26 -15.34 11.93
N ARG A 81 21.57 -15.24 13.24
CA ARG A 81 21.87 -16.41 14.08
C ARG A 81 20.66 -17.32 14.21
N PHE A 82 19.48 -16.75 14.46
CA PHE A 82 18.24 -17.53 14.57
C PHE A 82 17.89 -18.20 13.24
N GLU A 83 17.96 -17.50 12.10
CA GLU A 83 17.73 -18.06 10.76
C GLU A 83 18.74 -19.19 10.44
N ALA A 84 20.02 -19.00 10.79
CA ALA A 84 21.05 -20.03 10.64
C ALA A 84 20.79 -21.25 11.53
N ALA A 85 20.35 -21.05 12.78
CA ALA A 85 19.97 -22.13 13.69
C ALA A 85 18.74 -22.90 13.16
N GLN A 86 17.73 -22.20 12.62
CA GLN A 86 16.59 -22.87 11.97
C GLN A 86 17.00 -23.69 10.75
N GLN A 87 17.91 -23.18 9.90
CA GLN A 87 18.39 -23.92 8.74
C GLN A 87 19.16 -25.19 9.16
N ARG A 88 19.98 -25.11 10.20
CA ARG A 88 20.69 -26.27 10.76
C ARG A 88 19.72 -27.30 11.33
N ALA A 89 18.72 -26.86 12.12
CA ALA A 89 17.69 -27.75 12.66
C ALA A 89 16.93 -28.47 11.52
N LYS A 90 16.55 -27.77 10.45
CA LYS A 90 15.92 -28.36 9.26
C LYS A 90 16.83 -29.34 8.53
N ALA A 91 18.13 -29.05 8.40
CA ALA A 91 19.09 -29.94 7.75
C ALA A 91 19.30 -31.25 8.54
N LEU A 92 19.05 -31.23 9.84
CA LEU A 92 19.10 -32.37 10.75
C LEU A 92 17.76 -33.08 10.90
N VAL A 93 16.71 -32.68 10.15
CA VAL A 93 15.33 -33.21 10.22
C VAL A 93 14.70 -32.99 11.60
N TYR A 94 15.11 -31.95 12.33
CA TYR A 94 14.50 -31.60 13.61
C TYR A 94 13.24 -30.74 13.43
N GLN A 95 12.28 -31.00 14.30
CA GLN A 95 11.10 -30.16 14.46
C GLN A 95 11.47 -28.83 15.15
N THR A 96 10.64 -27.83 15.01
CA THR A 96 10.88 -26.49 15.58
C THR A 96 10.78 -26.49 17.10
N ASN A 97 11.38 -25.49 17.78
CA ASN A 97 11.41 -25.40 19.24
C ASN A 97 10.03 -25.36 19.92
N ALA A 98 9.02 -24.83 19.26
CA ALA A 98 7.64 -24.83 19.78
C ALA A 98 7.11 -26.26 19.93
N GLU A 99 7.45 -27.14 18.97
CA GLU A 99 7.07 -28.56 19.00
C GLU A 99 7.89 -29.35 20.02
N LEU A 100 9.15 -28.91 20.30
CA LEU A 100 9.98 -29.50 21.36
C LEU A 100 9.45 -29.21 22.78
N ALA A 101 8.93 -28.00 23.02
CA ALA A 101 8.39 -27.63 24.31
C ALA A 101 7.08 -28.37 24.65
N GLU A 102 6.35 -28.79 23.61
CA GLU A 102 5.11 -29.58 23.71
C GLU A 102 5.34 -31.08 23.46
N GLY A 103 6.54 -31.46 22.97
CA GLY A 103 6.91 -32.82 22.58
C GLY A 103 7.28 -33.74 23.74
N ALA A 104 7.42 -35.04 23.45
CA ALA A 104 7.83 -36.04 24.41
C ALA A 104 9.30 -35.82 24.84
N ARG A 105 9.61 -36.14 26.12
CA ARG A 105 11.00 -36.08 26.63
C ARG A 105 11.97 -36.87 25.76
N ASP A 106 11.50 -37.95 25.14
CA ASP A 106 12.28 -38.81 24.27
C ASP A 106 12.85 -38.09 23.06
N ASP A 107 12.10 -37.12 22.48
CA ASP A 107 12.58 -36.31 21.33
C ASP A 107 13.84 -35.49 21.73
N ILE A 108 13.89 -34.97 22.95
CA ILE A 108 15.02 -34.19 23.45
C ILE A 108 16.24 -35.14 23.65
N VAL A 109 15.99 -36.32 24.18
CA VAL A 109 17.03 -37.33 24.42
C VAL A 109 17.62 -37.80 23.08
N ASP A 110 16.82 -38.05 22.10
CA ASP A 110 17.25 -38.48 20.77
C ASP A 110 18.08 -37.40 20.06
N ARG A 111 17.71 -36.12 20.21
CA ARG A 111 18.52 -35.00 19.71
C ARG A 111 19.89 -34.89 20.40
N ILE A 112 19.94 -35.07 21.73
CA ILE A 112 21.22 -35.09 22.49
C ILE A 112 22.07 -36.27 22.01
N ARG A 113 21.51 -37.46 21.84
CA ARG A 113 22.23 -38.64 21.33
C ARG A 113 22.83 -38.34 19.94
N LEU A 114 22.02 -37.74 19.04
CA LEU A 114 22.51 -37.42 17.71
C LEU A 114 23.65 -36.39 17.71
N LEU A 115 23.63 -35.40 18.63
CA LEU A 115 24.69 -34.44 18.80
C LEU A 115 26.00 -35.14 19.30
N LEU A 116 25.86 -36.10 20.19
CA LEU A 116 26.99 -36.93 20.71
C LEU A 116 27.53 -37.83 19.58
N ASP A 117 26.71 -38.54 18.87
CA ASP A 117 27.07 -39.44 17.77
C ASP A 117 27.84 -38.73 16.66
N ARG A 118 27.47 -37.43 16.42
CA ARG A 118 28.13 -36.57 15.43
C ARG A 118 29.39 -35.88 15.98
N ASN A 119 29.68 -36.01 17.24
CA ASN A 119 30.77 -35.34 17.95
C ASN A 119 30.75 -33.81 17.82
N VAL A 120 29.53 -33.22 17.82
CA VAL A 120 29.30 -31.76 17.71
C VAL A 120 28.72 -31.16 18.99
N ILE A 121 28.75 -31.88 20.12
CA ILE A 121 28.23 -31.43 21.41
C ILE A 121 28.97 -30.20 21.97
N GLU A 122 30.19 -29.95 21.54
CA GLU A 122 30.99 -28.77 21.93
C GLU A 122 30.74 -27.56 20.99
N ASP A 123 30.02 -27.74 19.87
CA ASP A 123 29.63 -26.64 18.99
C ASP A 123 28.36 -26.00 19.53
N GLU A 124 28.52 -24.86 20.23
CA GLU A 124 27.39 -24.09 20.79
C GLU A 124 26.28 -23.78 19.75
N ARG A 125 26.63 -23.62 18.46
CA ARG A 125 25.71 -23.30 17.41
C ARG A 125 24.85 -24.50 16.98
N GLU A 126 25.49 -25.69 16.95
CA GLU A 126 24.77 -26.94 16.65
C GLU A 126 23.84 -27.32 17.81
N VAL A 127 24.35 -27.16 19.04
CA VAL A 127 23.57 -27.40 20.27
C VAL A 127 22.38 -26.43 20.35
N ALA A 128 22.61 -25.12 20.10
CA ALA A 128 21.55 -24.13 20.09
C ALA A 128 20.52 -24.42 19.00
N ALA A 129 20.92 -24.86 17.81
CA ALA A 129 20.03 -25.25 16.75
C ALA A 129 19.18 -26.50 17.07
N ALA A 130 19.83 -27.51 17.68
CA ALA A 130 19.17 -28.78 18.01
C ALA A 130 18.23 -28.67 19.23
N LEU A 131 18.66 -27.94 20.28
CA LEU A 131 17.96 -27.86 21.57
C LEU A 131 17.22 -26.53 21.79
N GLY A 132 17.25 -25.61 20.81
CA GLY A 132 16.50 -24.37 20.88
C GLY A 132 17.08 -23.27 21.74
N GLY A 133 18.38 -23.27 21.93
CA GLY A 133 19.08 -22.24 22.72
C GLY A 133 19.17 -20.87 22.07
N GLU A 134 18.86 -20.73 20.79
CA GLU A 134 18.87 -19.43 20.13
C GLU A 134 17.50 -18.74 20.27
N GLU A 135 17.48 -17.62 20.97
CA GLU A 135 16.24 -16.88 21.19
C GLU A 135 15.68 -16.31 19.88
N ARG A 136 14.38 -16.43 19.71
CA ARG A 136 13.68 -15.86 18.56
C ARG A 136 13.70 -14.34 18.67
N PRO A 137 14.15 -13.60 17.63
CA PRO A 137 14.14 -12.15 17.65
C PRO A 137 12.73 -11.60 17.85
N ALA A 138 12.59 -10.70 18.82
CA ALA A 138 11.31 -10.06 19.10
C ALA A 138 10.91 -9.11 17.97
N ILE A 139 9.68 -9.21 17.49
CA ILE A 139 9.12 -8.26 16.52
C ILE A 139 8.25 -7.27 17.28
N ARG A 140 8.66 -5.99 17.29
CA ARG A 140 7.85 -4.91 17.89
C ARG A 140 6.82 -4.38 16.91
N LEU A 141 5.80 -3.69 17.44
CA LEU A 141 4.76 -3.05 16.61
C LEU A 141 5.36 -2.08 15.58
N THR A 142 6.39 -1.31 15.94
CA THR A 142 7.11 -0.42 15.02
C THR A 142 7.74 -1.14 13.83
N GLY A 143 8.14 -2.41 13.99
CA GLY A 143 8.71 -3.26 12.94
C GLY A 143 7.66 -4.03 12.10
N LEU A 144 6.41 -4.10 12.57
CA LEU A 144 5.37 -4.96 11.98
C LEU A 144 5.10 -4.67 10.49
N VAL A 145 5.04 -3.39 10.10
CA VAL A 145 4.79 -3.02 8.69
C VAL A 145 5.95 -3.43 7.79
N ALA A 146 7.19 -3.23 8.23
CA ALA A 146 8.37 -3.59 7.46
C ALA A 146 8.49 -5.11 7.29
N GLU A 147 8.17 -5.86 8.33
CA GLU A 147 8.19 -7.32 8.27
C GLU A 147 7.08 -7.86 7.35
N PHE A 148 5.87 -7.33 7.47
CA PHE A 148 4.76 -7.66 6.57
C PHE A 148 5.10 -7.33 5.10
N GLU A 149 5.78 -6.20 4.84
CA GLU A 149 6.21 -5.82 3.50
C GLU A 149 7.23 -6.80 2.91
N LYS A 150 8.16 -7.31 3.69
CA LYS A 150 9.12 -8.34 3.25
C LYS A 150 8.42 -9.63 2.84
N ILE A 151 7.44 -10.06 3.65
CA ILE A 151 6.68 -11.29 3.37
C ILE A 151 5.86 -11.13 2.08
N GLU A 152 5.24 -9.97 1.87
CA GLU A 152 4.41 -9.67 0.71
C GLU A 152 5.24 -9.21 -0.53
N ALA A 153 6.57 -9.20 -0.47
CA ALA A 153 7.44 -8.60 -1.49
C ALA A 153 7.12 -9.06 -2.93
N GLN A 154 6.82 -10.34 -3.12
CA GLN A 154 6.46 -10.88 -4.44
C GLN A 154 5.21 -10.21 -5.02
N SER A 155 4.20 -9.97 -4.20
CA SER A 155 2.96 -9.32 -4.63
C SER A 155 3.14 -7.81 -4.89
N LEU A 156 4.16 -7.21 -4.28
CA LEU A 156 4.44 -5.77 -4.36
C LEU A 156 5.36 -5.39 -5.53
N ASN A 157 6.15 -6.32 -6.05
CA ASN A 157 7.14 -6.07 -7.11
C ASN A 157 6.56 -5.47 -8.39
N ALA A 158 5.30 -5.78 -8.70
CA ALA A 158 4.61 -5.26 -9.88
C ALA A 158 3.90 -3.92 -9.65
N MET A 159 3.93 -3.37 -8.42
CA MET A 159 3.26 -2.12 -8.07
C MET A 159 4.09 -0.91 -8.48
N SER A 160 3.42 0.14 -9.00
CA SER A 160 4.06 1.44 -9.21
C SER A 160 4.46 2.10 -7.88
N PRO A 161 5.40 3.08 -7.90
CA PRO A 161 5.80 3.80 -6.69
C PRO A 161 4.62 4.40 -5.91
N ASN A 162 3.63 4.96 -6.60
CA ASN A 162 2.44 5.51 -5.95
C ASN A 162 1.54 4.41 -5.36
N GLN A 163 1.43 3.26 -6.04
CA GLN A 163 0.69 2.12 -5.49
C GLN A 163 1.34 1.56 -4.24
N LEU A 164 2.68 1.44 -4.20
CA LEU A 164 3.43 1.05 -3.01
C LEU A 164 3.20 2.03 -1.85
N ARG A 165 3.26 3.34 -2.12
CA ARG A 165 2.94 4.37 -1.12
C ARG A 165 1.53 4.20 -0.56
N LYS A 166 0.52 4.01 -1.43
CA LYS A 166 -0.87 3.77 -1.03
C LYS A 166 -1.07 2.46 -0.29
N TRP A 167 -0.30 1.45 -0.60
CA TRP A 167 -0.32 0.19 0.11
C TRP A 167 0.26 0.33 1.52
N ARG A 168 1.37 1.08 1.68
CA ARG A 168 2.07 1.29 2.96
C ARG A 168 1.34 2.22 3.90
N ASN A 169 0.88 3.38 3.43
CA ASN A 169 0.37 4.45 4.28
C ASN A 169 -0.78 4.03 5.21
N PRO A 170 -1.84 3.33 4.76
CA PRO A 170 -2.90 2.87 5.66
C PRO A 170 -2.41 1.92 6.75
N LYS A 171 -1.43 1.07 6.44
CA LYS A 171 -0.84 0.12 7.39
C LYS A 171 0.03 0.82 8.42
N LYS A 172 0.87 1.76 7.99
CA LYS A 172 1.66 2.62 8.89
C LYS A 172 0.75 3.40 9.82
N ARG A 173 -0.33 3.99 9.30
CA ARG A 173 -1.32 4.70 10.12
C ARG A 173 -1.97 3.77 11.13
N ALA A 174 -2.46 2.59 10.72
CA ALA A 174 -3.13 1.65 11.59
C ALA A 174 -2.22 1.17 12.75
N VAL A 175 -0.94 0.90 12.45
CA VAL A 175 0.06 0.55 13.48
C VAL A 175 0.38 1.75 14.37
N GLY A 176 0.54 2.95 13.80
CA GLY A 176 0.77 4.17 14.56
C GLY A 176 -0.36 4.45 15.55
N ASN A 177 -1.62 4.32 15.10
CA ASN A 177 -2.80 4.46 15.97
C ASN A 177 -2.83 3.38 17.08
N LEU A 178 -2.43 2.14 16.77
CA LEU A 178 -2.34 1.08 17.80
C LEU A 178 -1.26 1.41 18.83
N ILE A 179 -0.07 1.85 18.39
CA ILE A 179 1.03 2.24 19.27
C ILE A 179 0.65 3.42 20.17
N GLU A 180 -0.13 4.36 19.66
CA GLU A 180 -0.66 5.49 20.47
C GLU A 180 -1.50 4.98 21.65
N VAL A 181 -2.25 3.90 21.45
CA VAL A 181 -3.17 3.36 22.47
C VAL A 181 -2.46 2.44 23.47
N VAL A 182 -1.59 1.55 23.00
CA VAL A 182 -1.01 0.48 23.84
C VAL A 182 0.50 0.59 24.07
N GLY A 183 1.14 1.59 23.48
CA GLY A 183 2.59 1.72 23.45
C GLY A 183 3.24 0.79 22.42
N ASP A 184 4.53 1.04 22.13
CA ASP A 184 5.29 0.13 21.30
C ASP A 184 5.75 -1.08 22.10
N MET A 185 5.27 -2.26 21.74
CA MET A 185 5.56 -3.53 22.44
C MET A 185 5.84 -4.66 21.45
N ASN A 186 6.36 -5.77 21.96
CA ASN A 186 6.47 -7.02 21.20
C ASN A 186 5.08 -7.50 20.77
N ILE A 187 4.91 -7.89 19.50
CA ILE A 187 3.64 -8.43 18.99
C ILE A 187 3.17 -9.68 19.73
N ALA A 188 4.11 -10.47 20.28
CA ALA A 188 3.78 -11.64 21.11
C ALA A 188 3.18 -11.26 22.48
N ALA A 189 3.42 -10.03 22.96
CA ALA A 189 2.83 -9.53 24.21
C ALA A 189 1.43 -8.89 24.02
N LEU A 190 0.93 -8.82 22.77
CA LEU A 190 -0.40 -8.30 22.52
C LEU A 190 -1.47 -9.22 23.10
N THR A 191 -2.35 -8.63 23.89
CA THR A 191 -3.47 -9.33 24.51
C THR A 191 -4.82 -8.95 23.91
N ARG A 192 -5.85 -9.70 24.17
CA ARG A 192 -7.22 -9.35 23.82
C ARG A 192 -7.64 -8.02 24.44
N SER A 193 -7.18 -7.70 25.64
CA SER A 193 -7.45 -6.41 26.30
C SER A 193 -6.89 -5.23 25.49
N HIS A 194 -5.66 -5.32 25.00
CA HIS A 194 -5.06 -4.30 24.13
C HIS A 194 -5.89 -4.08 22.85
N ALA A 195 -6.36 -5.15 22.24
CA ALA A 195 -7.19 -5.07 21.05
C ALA A 195 -8.58 -4.45 21.31
N ILE A 196 -9.16 -4.70 22.51
CA ILE A 196 -10.40 -4.04 22.96
C ILE A 196 -10.16 -2.54 23.22
N GLN A 197 -9.08 -2.16 23.90
CA GLN A 197 -8.72 -0.76 24.10
C GLN A 197 -8.59 -0.01 22.78
N PHE A 198 -7.96 -0.62 21.76
CA PHE A 198 -7.85 -0.02 20.43
C PHE A 198 -9.23 0.15 19.76
N ARG A 199 -10.13 -0.80 19.93
CA ARG A 199 -11.51 -0.70 19.43
C ARG A 199 -12.29 0.40 20.13
N GLU A 200 -12.16 0.53 21.45
CA GLU A 200 -12.81 1.57 22.26
C GLU A 200 -12.27 2.98 21.93
N TRP A 201 -10.96 3.10 21.70
CA TRP A 201 -10.34 4.34 21.22
C TRP A 201 -10.96 4.78 19.87
N TRP A 202 -11.15 3.86 18.94
CA TRP A 202 -11.86 4.15 17.69
C TRP A 202 -13.32 4.53 17.90
N GLN A 203 -14.05 3.83 18.79
CA GLN A 203 -15.43 4.18 19.11
C GLN A 203 -15.56 5.59 19.70
N LYS A 204 -14.61 6.00 20.55
CA LYS A 204 -14.55 7.36 21.09
C LYS A 204 -14.32 8.39 19.99
N ARG A 205 -13.36 8.14 19.10
CA ARG A 205 -13.04 9.04 17.98
C ARG A 205 -14.20 9.19 16.99
N ILE A 206 -14.87 8.08 16.64
CA ILE A 206 -16.04 8.12 15.78
C ILE A 206 -17.12 9.03 16.35
N ARG A 207 -17.38 8.97 17.66
CA ARG A 207 -18.39 9.80 18.32
C ARG A 207 -18.00 11.27 18.40
N VAL A 208 -16.73 11.55 18.69
CA VAL A 208 -16.24 12.92 18.92
C VAL A 208 -15.91 13.63 17.61
N GLU A 209 -15.31 12.93 16.66
CA GLU A 209 -14.79 13.51 15.42
C GLU A 209 -15.70 13.21 14.21
N SER A 210 -16.86 12.57 14.42
CA SER A 210 -17.81 12.18 13.36
C SER A 210 -17.16 11.37 12.22
N LEU A 211 -16.19 10.49 12.56
CA LEU A 211 -15.47 9.68 11.58
C LEU A 211 -16.32 8.50 11.08
N ASP A 212 -16.06 8.10 9.84
CA ASP A 212 -16.70 6.91 9.25
C ASP A 212 -16.22 5.61 9.94
N ILE A 213 -17.18 4.76 10.32
CA ILE A 213 -16.96 3.44 10.93
C ILE A 213 -16.07 2.56 10.03
N GLY A 214 -16.19 2.69 8.71
CA GLY A 214 -15.37 1.97 7.74
C GLY A 214 -13.88 2.30 7.86
N THR A 215 -13.53 3.51 8.30
CA THR A 215 -12.12 3.90 8.55
C THR A 215 -11.55 3.11 9.73
N ALA A 216 -12.27 3.02 10.84
CA ALA A 216 -11.89 2.22 12.00
C ALA A 216 -11.77 0.72 11.64
N ASN A 217 -12.76 0.20 10.92
CA ASN A 217 -12.77 -1.19 10.48
C ASN A 217 -11.62 -1.54 9.52
N LYS A 218 -11.18 -0.58 8.70
CA LYS A 218 -9.99 -0.74 7.85
C LYS A 218 -8.71 -0.83 8.68
N ASP A 219 -8.55 0.01 9.69
CA ASP A 219 -7.36 -0.02 10.56
C ASP A 219 -7.30 -1.30 11.39
N ILE A 220 -8.41 -1.70 12.02
CA ILE A 220 -8.53 -3.00 12.72
C ILE A 220 -8.20 -4.16 11.78
N GLY A 221 -8.72 -4.11 10.55
CA GLY A 221 -8.46 -5.12 9.52
C GLY A 221 -7.00 -5.16 9.07
N HIS A 222 -6.35 -3.99 8.92
CA HIS A 222 -4.93 -3.93 8.57
C HIS A 222 -4.04 -4.53 9.65
N VAL A 223 -4.25 -4.15 10.91
CA VAL A 223 -3.49 -4.72 12.04
C VAL A 223 -3.70 -6.23 12.11
N SER A 224 -4.95 -6.69 12.08
CA SER A 224 -5.27 -8.13 12.13
C SER A 224 -4.60 -8.90 11.00
N LYS A 225 -4.67 -8.40 9.74
CA LYS A 225 -4.02 -9.06 8.59
C LYS A 225 -2.51 -9.13 8.77
N MET A 226 -1.86 -8.03 9.16
CA MET A 226 -0.40 -8.00 9.34
C MET A 226 0.05 -8.99 10.42
N LEU A 227 -0.60 -9.00 11.58
CA LEU A 227 -0.30 -9.94 12.66
C LEU A 227 -0.47 -11.40 12.19
N THR A 228 -1.59 -11.73 11.54
CA THR A 228 -1.83 -13.10 11.04
C THR A 228 -0.80 -13.52 9.99
N THR A 229 -0.41 -12.62 9.06
CA THR A 229 0.57 -12.94 8.01
C THR A 229 1.96 -13.14 8.61
N VAL A 230 2.37 -12.28 9.54
CA VAL A 230 3.68 -12.37 10.22
C VAL A 230 3.71 -13.60 11.13
N ASP A 231 2.64 -13.89 11.85
CA ASP A 231 2.48 -15.10 12.65
C ASP A 231 2.67 -16.36 11.82
N MET A 232 1.96 -16.45 10.69
CA MET A 232 2.05 -17.60 9.78
C MET A 232 3.46 -17.76 9.19
N ALA A 233 4.08 -16.66 8.74
CA ALA A 233 5.40 -16.71 8.11
C ALA A 233 6.51 -17.09 9.09
N HIS A 234 6.40 -16.67 10.35
CA HIS A 234 7.40 -16.91 11.39
C HIS A 234 6.99 -17.98 12.40
N GLN A 235 5.83 -18.61 12.25
CA GLN A 235 5.31 -19.64 13.15
C GLN A 235 5.35 -19.20 14.63
N LEU A 236 4.80 -17.97 14.92
CA LEU A 236 4.88 -17.36 16.25
C LEU A 236 3.83 -17.92 17.22
N ASN A 237 2.80 -18.60 16.72
CA ASN A 237 1.65 -19.09 17.47
C ASN A 237 0.93 -17.97 18.26
N LEU A 238 0.74 -16.80 17.61
CA LEU A 238 0.09 -15.67 18.24
C LEU A 238 -1.41 -15.93 18.45
N PRO A 239 -1.96 -15.58 19.63
CA PRO A 239 -3.40 -15.65 19.82
C PRO A 239 -4.09 -14.65 18.86
N PRO A 240 -5.27 -15.02 18.28
CA PRO A 240 -5.96 -14.16 17.30
C PRO A 240 -6.72 -13.01 18.00
N VAL A 241 -5.98 -12.13 18.68
CA VAL A 241 -6.50 -11.07 19.56
C VAL A 241 -7.41 -10.05 18.85
N PHE A 242 -7.26 -9.88 17.53
CA PHE A 242 -8.10 -8.98 16.71
C PHE A 242 -9.31 -9.68 16.06
N LYS A 243 -9.54 -10.97 16.30
CA LYS A 243 -10.67 -11.71 15.72
C LYS A 243 -12.01 -11.13 16.22
N LYS A 244 -12.98 -10.90 15.30
CA LYS A 244 -14.33 -10.40 15.60
C LYS A 244 -14.37 -9.04 16.33
N LEU A 245 -13.44 -8.12 16.01
CA LEU A 245 -13.40 -6.78 16.63
C LEU A 245 -14.02 -5.67 15.78
N ARG A 246 -14.48 -5.95 14.57
CA ARG A 246 -15.10 -4.95 13.72
C ARG A 246 -16.29 -4.29 14.39
N LEU A 247 -16.44 -2.99 14.16
CA LEU A 247 -17.57 -2.19 14.60
C LEU A 247 -18.76 -2.43 13.67
N SER A 248 -19.94 -2.60 14.24
CA SER A 248 -21.21 -2.68 13.51
C SER A 248 -21.72 -1.27 13.14
N GLY A 249 -22.72 -1.21 12.24
CA GLY A 249 -23.37 0.04 11.86
C GLY A 249 -22.67 0.79 10.71
N GLN A 250 -21.72 0.16 10.00
CA GLN A 250 -21.18 0.74 8.78
C GLN A 250 -22.26 0.75 7.69
N VAL A 251 -22.62 1.95 7.22
CA VAL A 251 -23.51 2.14 6.08
C VAL A 251 -22.65 2.23 4.82
N ALA A 252 -23.00 1.43 3.81
CA ALA A 252 -22.36 1.56 2.49
C ALA A 252 -22.92 2.82 1.81
N VAL A 253 -22.09 3.86 1.69
CA VAL A 253 -22.42 5.03 0.90
C VAL A 253 -22.05 4.74 -0.55
N GLN A 254 -23.05 4.67 -1.41
CA GLN A 254 -22.85 4.61 -2.86
C GLN A 254 -22.80 6.03 -3.42
N ARG A 255 -21.80 6.33 -4.24
CA ARG A 255 -21.74 7.63 -4.94
C ARG A 255 -22.88 7.73 -5.94
N ALA A 256 -23.50 8.90 -6.00
CA ALA A 256 -24.54 9.20 -6.97
C ALA A 256 -23.96 9.27 -8.40
N ALA A 257 -24.72 8.83 -9.37
CA ALA A 257 -24.45 9.09 -10.78
C ALA A 257 -24.94 10.49 -11.17
N PHE A 258 -24.28 11.15 -12.11
CA PHE A 258 -24.83 12.36 -12.73
C PHE A 258 -25.92 12.01 -13.74
N GLU A 259 -26.92 12.88 -13.87
CA GLU A 259 -27.80 12.87 -15.01
C GLU A 259 -27.03 13.11 -16.32
N ALA A 260 -27.28 12.32 -17.36
CA ALA A 260 -26.55 12.44 -18.63
C ALA A 260 -26.63 13.84 -19.25
N ALA A 261 -27.81 14.47 -19.18
CA ALA A 261 -28.02 15.85 -19.65
C ALA A 261 -27.13 16.83 -18.82
N PHE A 262 -27.05 16.66 -17.51
CA PHE A 262 -26.19 17.51 -16.67
C PHE A 262 -24.72 17.39 -17.08
N VAL A 263 -24.23 16.16 -17.36
CA VAL A 263 -22.86 15.98 -17.84
C VAL A 263 -22.68 16.71 -19.18
N GLN A 264 -23.56 16.51 -20.15
CA GLN A 264 -23.44 17.14 -21.47
C GLN A 264 -23.50 18.66 -21.38
N ASP A 265 -24.53 19.21 -20.69
CA ASP A 265 -24.88 20.61 -20.76
C ASP A 265 -24.19 21.49 -19.73
N LYS A 266 -23.60 20.89 -18.69
CA LYS A 266 -22.89 21.60 -17.60
C LYS A 266 -21.42 21.24 -17.53
N ILE A 267 -21.09 19.95 -17.35
CA ILE A 267 -19.69 19.56 -17.16
C ILE A 267 -18.91 19.63 -18.48
N LEU A 268 -19.51 19.16 -19.58
CA LEU A 268 -18.90 19.15 -20.92
C LEU A 268 -19.33 20.35 -21.77
N ALA A 269 -19.98 21.35 -21.18
CA ALA A 269 -20.30 22.60 -21.88
C ALA A 269 -19.01 23.30 -22.33
N ASP A 270 -19.11 24.05 -23.39
CA ASP A 270 -17.95 24.77 -23.91
C ASP A 270 -17.32 25.67 -22.84
N ARG A 271 -16.02 25.55 -22.69
CA ARG A 271 -15.22 26.25 -21.67
C ARG A 271 -15.57 25.98 -20.20
N ALA A 272 -16.50 25.07 -19.88
CA ALA A 272 -16.87 24.78 -18.49
C ALA A 272 -15.68 24.31 -17.64
N LEU A 273 -14.72 23.64 -18.24
CA LEU A 273 -13.51 23.13 -17.59
C LEU A 273 -12.25 23.97 -17.89
N ALA A 274 -12.37 25.22 -18.38
CA ALA A 274 -11.26 26.03 -18.89
C ALA A 274 -10.19 26.36 -17.85
N GLU A 275 -10.56 26.44 -16.56
CA GLU A 275 -9.62 26.70 -15.48
C GLU A 275 -8.75 25.49 -15.10
N LEU A 276 -9.14 24.29 -15.53
CA LEU A 276 -8.29 23.10 -15.39
C LEU A 276 -7.17 23.17 -16.45
N ASN A 277 -5.98 22.67 -16.09
CA ASN A 277 -4.97 22.46 -17.11
C ASN A 277 -5.44 21.43 -18.15
N GLU A 278 -4.87 21.51 -19.35
CA GLU A 278 -5.28 20.76 -20.53
C GLU A 278 -5.44 19.25 -20.26
N GLU A 279 -4.42 18.61 -19.71
CA GLU A 279 -4.49 17.16 -19.43
C GLU A 279 -5.58 16.81 -18.41
N ALA A 280 -5.78 17.63 -17.37
CA ALA A 280 -6.84 17.39 -16.37
C ALA A 280 -8.22 17.51 -16.99
N ARG A 281 -8.44 18.56 -17.79
CA ARG A 281 -9.68 18.79 -18.55
C ARG A 281 -9.98 17.62 -19.48
N HIS A 282 -9.01 17.22 -20.28
CA HIS A 282 -9.16 16.14 -21.25
C HIS A 282 -9.34 14.77 -20.58
N LEU A 283 -8.77 14.52 -19.41
CA LEU A 283 -9.03 13.30 -18.65
C LEU A 283 -10.48 13.23 -18.14
N VAL A 284 -11.12 14.34 -17.79
CA VAL A 284 -12.57 14.37 -17.47
C VAL A 284 -13.39 13.92 -18.67
N LEU A 285 -13.12 14.49 -19.85
CA LEU A 285 -13.82 14.14 -21.08
C LEU A 285 -13.61 12.67 -21.47
N LEU A 286 -12.38 12.18 -21.35
CA LEU A 286 -12.05 10.78 -21.63
C LEU A 286 -12.83 9.83 -20.73
N ILE A 287 -12.89 10.12 -19.42
CA ILE A 287 -13.58 9.25 -18.45
C ILE A 287 -15.09 9.27 -18.69
N ALA A 288 -15.67 10.40 -19.08
CA ALA A 288 -17.09 10.52 -19.34
C ALA A 288 -17.58 9.55 -20.44
N ASP A 289 -16.79 9.30 -21.49
CA ASP A 289 -17.17 8.41 -22.61
C ASP A 289 -16.48 7.02 -22.58
N THR A 290 -15.61 6.75 -21.63
CA THR A 290 -14.95 5.44 -21.50
C THR A 290 -15.31 4.70 -20.22
N GLY A 291 -15.83 5.39 -19.21
CA GLY A 291 -16.07 4.84 -17.89
C GLY A 291 -14.79 4.29 -17.20
N MET A 292 -13.60 4.63 -17.68
CA MET A 292 -12.33 4.18 -17.10
C MET A 292 -12.20 4.62 -15.65
N ARG A 293 -11.50 3.81 -14.84
CA ARG A 293 -11.04 4.31 -13.55
C ARG A 293 -10.01 5.41 -13.77
N LEU A 294 -10.04 6.44 -12.95
CA LEU A 294 -9.11 7.58 -13.06
C LEU A 294 -7.65 7.13 -13.19
N SER A 295 -7.26 6.14 -12.38
CA SER A 295 -5.90 5.60 -12.43
C SER A 295 -5.61 4.79 -13.71
N GLU A 296 -6.61 4.28 -14.41
CA GLU A 296 -6.44 3.62 -15.71
C GLU A 296 -6.23 4.68 -16.80
N ALA A 297 -7.07 5.71 -16.82
CA ALA A 297 -6.98 6.81 -17.79
C ALA A 297 -5.68 7.60 -17.66
N ALA A 298 -5.29 8.00 -16.46
CA ALA A 298 -4.07 8.75 -16.20
C ALA A 298 -2.77 7.99 -16.50
N ASN A 299 -2.83 6.65 -16.61
CA ASN A 299 -1.67 5.81 -16.88
C ASN A 299 -1.72 5.12 -18.27
N LEU A 300 -2.47 5.69 -19.21
CA LEU A 300 -2.42 5.22 -20.60
C LEU A 300 -1.06 5.50 -21.21
N LEU A 301 -0.41 4.46 -21.74
CA LEU A 301 0.88 4.57 -22.44
C LEU A 301 0.67 4.63 -23.95
N PRO A 302 1.60 5.25 -24.72
CA PRO A 302 1.45 5.45 -26.17
C PRO A 302 1.13 4.16 -26.93
N HIS A 303 1.77 3.05 -26.61
CA HIS A 303 1.58 1.75 -27.29
C HIS A 303 0.25 1.05 -26.92
N ARG A 304 -0.55 1.65 -26.04
CA ARG A 304 -1.90 1.19 -25.66
C ARG A 304 -3.01 2.06 -26.26
N ILE A 305 -2.65 3.04 -27.06
CA ILE A 305 -3.57 3.97 -27.71
C ILE A 305 -3.51 3.66 -29.21
N LEU A 306 -4.53 2.97 -29.73
CA LEU A 306 -4.56 2.41 -31.07
C LEU A 306 -5.55 3.22 -31.92
N LEU A 307 -5.13 4.40 -32.39
CA LEU A 307 -5.96 5.33 -33.15
C LEU A 307 -6.10 4.93 -34.63
N ASP A 308 -5.09 4.27 -35.18
CA ASP A 308 -5.06 3.84 -36.60
C ASP A 308 -5.73 2.48 -36.83
N HIS A 309 -6.27 1.85 -35.78
CA HIS A 309 -7.01 0.60 -35.92
C HIS A 309 -8.38 0.85 -36.56
N ALA A 310 -8.96 -0.14 -37.28
CA ALA A 310 -10.29 -0.05 -37.90
C ALA A 310 -11.38 0.41 -36.90
N VAL A 311 -11.25 -0.01 -35.64
CA VAL A 311 -11.99 0.53 -34.49
C VAL A 311 -10.96 1.18 -33.57
N PRO A 312 -10.82 2.53 -33.58
CA PRO A 312 -9.93 3.23 -32.63
C PRO A 312 -10.28 2.86 -31.18
N HIS A 313 -9.28 2.46 -30.39
CA HIS A 313 -9.50 1.99 -29.02
C HIS A 313 -8.28 2.20 -28.13
N VAL A 314 -8.49 2.10 -26.83
CA VAL A 314 -7.44 2.04 -25.83
C VAL A 314 -7.45 0.68 -25.15
N GLN A 315 -6.26 0.23 -24.74
CA GLN A 315 -6.07 -1.03 -24.03
C GLN A 315 -5.72 -0.77 -22.57
N VAL A 316 -6.54 -1.26 -21.63
CA VAL A 316 -6.21 -1.25 -20.20
C VAL A 316 -5.36 -2.47 -19.88
N ARG A 317 -4.08 -2.22 -19.55
CA ARG A 317 -3.07 -3.26 -19.25
C ARG A 317 -2.27 -2.89 -17.99
N PRO A 318 -1.57 -3.84 -17.36
CA PRO A 318 -0.85 -3.59 -16.10
C PRO A 318 0.47 -2.82 -16.24
N ASP A 319 0.99 -2.56 -17.40
CA ASP A 319 2.25 -1.87 -17.76
C ASP A 319 2.95 -1.13 -16.60
N GLY A 320 3.84 -1.84 -15.87
CA GLY A 320 4.58 -1.31 -14.72
C GLY A 320 3.73 -0.99 -13.47
N ARG A 321 2.52 -1.52 -13.39
CA ARG A 321 1.58 -1.34 -12.26
C ARG A 321 0.62 -2.51 -12.13
N VAL A 322 0.00 -2.67 -10.97
CA VAL A 322 -1.04 -3.66 -10.75
C VAL A 322 -2.41 -3.06 -11.06
N LEU A 323 -3.25 -3.78 -11.78
CA LEU A 323 -4.66 -3.42 -11.96
C LEU A 323 -5.47 -3.81 -10.72
N LYS A 324 -6.60 -3.15 -10.50
CA LYS A 324 -7.45 -3.38 -9.31
C LYS A 324 -7.96 -4.82 -9.23
N THR A 325 -8.27 -5.42 -10.37
CA THR A 325 -8.75 -6.81 -10.50
C THR A 325 -8.28 -7.37 -11.84
N ASP A 326 -8.22 -8.69 -11.98
CA ASP A 326 -7.89 -9.38 -13.24
C ASP A 326 -8.89 -9.04 -14.36
N HIS A 327 -10.14 -8.74 -14.00
CA HIS A 327 -11.19 -8.35 -14.95
C HIS A 327 -11.01 -6.91 -15.49
N SER A 328 -10.07 -6.14 -14.93
CA SER A 328 -9.77 -4.79 -15.44
C SER A 328 -9.10 -4.81 -16.81
N LEU A 329 -8.49 -5.93 -17.23
CA LEU A 329 -7.91 -6.13 -18.56
C LEU A 329 -9.01 -6.03 -19.62
N ARG A 330 -8.94 -5.01 -20.46
CA ARG A 330 -9.94 -4.80 -21.50
C ARG A 330 -9.51 -3.83 -22.57
N ASP A 331 -10.20 -3.89 -23.71
CA ASP A 331 -10.09 -2.94 -24.82
C ASP A 331 -11.38 -2.13 -24.87
N ILE A 332 -11.25 -0.79 -24.92
CA ILE A 332 -12.37 0.16 -24.90
C ILE A 332 -12.33 0.96 -26.20
N PRO A 333 -13.32 0.78 -27.11
CA PRO A 333 -13.46 1.62 -28.29
C PRO A 333 -13.62 3.11 -27.91
N LEU A 334 -13.02 3.98 -28.70
CA LEU A 334 -13.08 5.42 -28.52
C LEU A 334 -14.21 6.00 -29.40
N VAL A 335 -15.09 6.77 -28.77
CA VAL A 335 -16.19 7.49 -29.40
C VAL A 335 -16.30 8.90 -28.82
N GLY A 336 -17.07 9.79 -29.44
CA GLY A 336 -17.42 11.11 -28.90
C GLY A 336 -16.24 11.90 -28.36
N CYS A 337 -16.38 12.38 -27.12
CA CYS A 337 -15.33 13.14 -26.43
C CYS A 337 -14.04 12.35 -26.28
N ALA A 338 -14.13 11.04 -25.98
CA ALA A 338 -12.95 10.21 -25.78
C ALA A 338 -12.10 10.10 -27.05
N LEU A 339 -12.72 9.94 -28.22
CA LEU A 339 -12.01 9.90 -29.50
C LEU A 339 -11.35 11.25 -29.82
N ALA A 340 -12.08 12.34 -29.61
CA ALA A 340 -11.57 13.69 -29.85
C ALA A 340 -10.34 13.99 -28.98
N VAL A 341 -10.43 13.70 -27.69
CA VAL A 341 -9.32 13.87 -26.74
C VAL A 341 -8.11 13.01 -27.09
N MET A 342 -8.31 11.72 -27.38
CA MET A 342 -7.17 10.83 -27.64
C MET A 342 -6.42 11.15 -28.94
N LYS A 343 -7.08 11.79 -29.92
CA LYS A 343 -6.40 12.35 -31.09
C LYS A 343 -5.44 13.48 -30.74
N LEU A 344 -5.75 14.27 -29.68
CA LEU A 344 -4.85 15.32 -29.16
C LEU A 344 -3.75 14.75 -28.25
N HIS A 345 -4.02 13.61 -27.60
CA HIS A 345 -3.12 12.96 -26.64
C HIS A 345 -2.68 11.54 -27.07
N PRO A 346 -2.07 11.36 -28.26
CA PRO A 346 -1.64 10.04 -28.72
C PRO A 346 -0.51 9.45 -27.87
N LYS A 347 0.13 10.28 -27.02
CA LYS A 347 1.18 9.88 -26.07
C LYS A 347 0.66 9.66 -24.64
N GLY A 348 -0.66 9.76 -24.42
CA GLY A 348 -1.28 9.70 -23.08
C GLY A 348 -1.08 11.00 -22.29
N PHE A 349 -1.03 10.90 -20.95
CA PHE A 349 -1.10 12.04 -20.03
C PHE A 349 0.13 12.08 -19.10
N PRO A 350 1.31 12.51 -19.57
CA PRO A 350 2.57 12.40 -18.82
C PRO A 350 2.58 13.20 -17.51
N ARG A 351 1.85 14.33 -17.43
CA ARG A 351 1.72 15.13 -16.20
C ARG A 351 1.12 14.33 -15.05
N TYR A 352 0.17 13.43 -15.36
CA TYR A 352 -0.59 12.64 -14.36
C TYR A 352 -0.19 11.18 -14.30
N LEU A 353 0.85 10.78 -15.02
CA LEU A 353 1.39 9.43 -14.94
C LEU A 353 1.75 9.09 -13.48
N ASP A 354 1.18 8.01 -12.96
CA ASP A 354 1.27 7.57 -11.55
C ASP A 354 0.88 8.63 -10.50
N LYS A 355 0.06 9.63 -10.88
CA LYS A 355 -0.39 10.74 -10.03
C LYS A 355 -1.92 10.89 -10.01
N ALA A 356 -2.66 9.81 -10.17
CA ALA A 356 -4.13 9.85 -10.23
C ALA A 356 -4.78 10.50 -8.98
N ASP A 357 -4.11 10.47 -7.82
CA ASP A 357 -4.63 11.11 -6.60
C ASP A 357 -4.59 12.63 -6.69
N SER A 358 -3.49 13.17 -7.18
CA SER A 358 -3.34 14.62 -7.39
C SER A 358 -4.36 15.12 -8.41
N LEU A 359 -4.58 14.36 -9.49
CA LEU A 359 -5.62 14.65 -10.46
C LEU A 359 -7.02 14.61 -9.83
N SER A 360 -7.32 13.55 -9.04
CA SER A 360 -8.60 13.44 -8.34
C SER A 360 -8.86 14.63 -7.42
N ALA A 361 -7.87 15.02 -6.61
CA ALA A 361 -7.99 16.15 -5.69
C ALA A 361 -8.19 17.47 -6.45
N LEU A 362 -7.42 17.70 -7.53
CA LEU A 362 -7.55 18.90 -8.35
C LEU A 362 -8.93 19.01 -9.01
N VAL A 363 -9.37 17.94 -9.67
CA VAL A 363 -10.65 17.97 -10.41
C VAL A 363 -11.84 18.05 -9.47
N ASN A 364 -11.87 17.28 -8.37
CA ASN A 364 -12.98 17.37 -7.43
C ASN A 364 -13.07 18.75 -6.77
N LYS A 365 -11.95 19.35 -6.37
CA LYS A 365 -11.93 20.71 -5.85
C LYS A 365 -12.44 21.73 -6.87
N PHE A 366 -12.05 21.57 -8.14
CA PHE A 366 -12.54 22.43 -9.22
C PHE A 366 -14.05 22.26 -9.43
N LEU A 367 -14.56 21.02 -9.53
CA LEU A 367 -15.99 20.74 -9.73
C LEU A 367 -16.85 21.31 -8.59
N ASP A 368 -16.35 21.22 -7.35
CA ASP A 368 -16.99 21.79 -6.17
C ASP A 368 -17.05 23.32 -6.26
N ASN A 369 -15.90 23.97 -6.46
CA ASN A 369 -15.80 25.43 -6.58
C ASN A 369 -16.65 26.01 -7.75
N ALA A 370 -16.77 25.26 -8.83
CA ALA A 370 -17.56 25.64 -10.03
C ALA A 370 -19.04 25.28 -9.91
N ASN A 371 -19.50 24.77 -8.76
CA ASN A 371 -20.87 24.26 -8.55
C ASN A 371 -21.31 23.22 -9.60
N LEU A 372 -20.37 22.35 -10.01
CA LEU A 372 -20.59 21.24 -10.93
C LEU A 372 -20.81 19.90 -10.22
N LEU A 373 -21.01 19.92 -8.90
CA LEU A 373 -21.42 18.78 -8.08
C LEU A 373 -22.84 19.03 -7.56
N PRO A 374 -23.86 18.30 -8.07
CA PRO A 374 -25.26 18.51 -7.65
C PRO A 374 -25.50 18.25 -6.16
N THR A 375 -24.75 17.31 -5.55
CA THR A 375 -24.79 16.98 -4.11
C THR A 375 -23.40 16.53 -3.64
N ASP A 376 -23.21 16.43 -2.32
CA ASP A 376 -21.97 15.94 -1.70
C ASP A 376 -21.63 14.47 -2.05
N ASP A 377 -22.62 13.72 -2.53
CA ASP A 377 -22.43 12.34 -2.99
C ASP A 377 -21.83 12.25 -4.40
N HIS A 378 -21.73 13.37 -5.11
CA HIS A 378 -21.12 13.42 -6.44
C HIS A 378 -19.62 13.69 -6.38
N SER A 379 -18.90 13.21 -7.37
CA SER A 379 -17.47 13.44 -7.56
C SER A 379 -17.06 13.10 -8.99
N LEU A 380 -15.81 13.33 -9.35
CA LEU A 380 -15.27 12.86 -10.63
C LEU A 380 -15.55 11.37 -10.89
N TYR A 381 -15.53 10.53 -9.84
CA TYR A 381 -15.81 9.09 -9.98
C TYR A 381 -17.26 8.81 -10.39
N SER A 382 -18.17 9.71 -10.12
CA SER A 382 -19.60 9.64 -10.53
C SER A 382 -19.79 9.55 -12.04
N LEU A 383 -18.88 10.12 -12.84
CA LEU A 383 -18.89 9.96 -14.29
C LEU A 383 -18.85 8.50 -14.74
N ARG A 384 -18.17 7.65 -13.97
CA ARG A 384 -18.12 6.22 -14.24
C ARG A 384 -19.44 5.51 -13.90
N HIS A 385 -20.18 5.96 -12.89
CA HIS A 385 -21.54 5.49 -12.62
C HIS A 385 -22.49 5.95 -13.71
N THR A 386 -22.42 7.22 -14.09
CA THR A 386 -23.19 7.77 -15.24
C THR A 386 -22.93 7.00 -16.53
N TYR A 387 -21.69 6.58 -16.79
CA TYR A 387 -21.38 5.78 -17.98
C TYR A 387 -22.08 4.41 -17.94
N GLU A 388 -22.13 3.75 -16.80
CA GLU A 388 -22.85 2.47 -16.61
C GLU A 388 -24.34 2.65 -16.80
N ASP A 389 -24.95 3.69 -16.18
CA ASP A 389 -26.37 4.00 -16.30
C ASP A 389 -26.75 4.32 -17.73
N ARG A 390 -25.94 5.07 -18.50
CA ARG A 390 -26.17 5.36 -19.92
C ARG A 390 -26.16 4.10 -20.78
N LEU A 391 -25.26 3.14 -20.50
CA LEU A 391 -25.27 1.85 -21.19
C LEU A 391 -26.52 1.04 -20.86
N THR A 392 -26.96 1.08 -19.61
CA THR A 392 -28.20 0.43 -19.17
C THR A 392 -29.43 1.06 -19.81
N ALA A 393 -29.47 2.39 -19.92
CA ALA A 393 -30.57 3.13 -20.52
C ALA A 393 -30.80 2.84 -22.04
N VAL A 394 -29.72 2.43 -22.72
CA VAL A 394 -29.84 2.00 -24.14
C VAL A 394 -29.97 0.48 -24.29
N GLU A 395 -30.22 -0.23 -23.17
CA GLU A 395 -30.40 -1.70 -23.12
C GLU A 395 -29.20 -2.48 -23.64
N ALA A 396 -27.97 -1.98 -23.37
CA ALA A 396 -26.77 -2.70 -23.73
C ALA A 396 -26.70 -4.06 -22.97
N PRO A 397 -26.35 -5.15 -23.66
CA PRO A 397 -26.27 -6.45 -23.00
C PRO A 397 -25.35 -6.44 -21.77
N GLU A 398 -25.79 -7.01 -20.65
CA GLU A 398 -25.03 -7.04 -19.38
C GLU A 398 -23.57 -7.48 -19.55
N LYS A 399 -23.31 -8.45 -20.46
CA LYS A 399 -21.95 -8.91 -20.76
C LYS A 399 -21.08 -7.81 -21.40
N VAL A 400 -21.69 -6.96 -22.27
CA VAL A 400 -21.00 -5.81 -22.88
C VAL A 400 -20.68 -4.77 -21.80
N VAL A 401 -21.68 -4.43 -20.95
CA VAL A 401 -21.52 -3.50 -19.83
C VAL A 401 -20.42 -3.98 -18.88
N ALA A 402 -20.48 -5.23 -18.43
CA ALA A 402 -19.49 -5.80 -17.51
C ALA A 402 -18.07 -5.76 -18.12
N MET A 403 -17.91 -6.07 -19.40
CA MET A 403 -16.61 -6.05 -20.06
C MET A 403 -16.08 -4.63 -20.30
N LEU A 404 -16.93 -3.66 -20.64
CA LEU A 404 -16.54 -2.25 -20.76
C LEU A 404 -16.17 -1.64 -19.41
N MET A 405 -16.92 -1.98 -18.37
CA MET A 405 -16.66 -1.53 -17.01
C MET A 405 -15.44 -2.23 -16.36
N GLY A 406 -15.02 -3.39 -16.87
CA GLY A 406 -13.99 -4.22 -16.20
C GLY A 406 -14.51 -4.76 -14.87
N HIS A 407 -15.75 -5.24 -14.87
CA HIS A 407 -16.40 -5.94 -13.77
C HIS A 407 -16.32 -7.46 -13.97
N LYS A 408 -16.43 -8.21 -12.89
CA LYS A 408 -16.49 -9.67 -12.96
C LYS A 408 -17.79 -10.09 -13.64
N TRP A 409 -17.67 -10.92 -14.66
CA TRP A 409 -18.82 -11.61 -15.25
C TRP A 409 -19.13 -12.87 -14.44
N HIS A 410 -20.36 -12.99 -13.94
CA HIS A 410 -20.72 -14.06 -12.99
C HIS A 410 -21.18 -15.37 -13.63
N ARG A 411 -21.39 -15.39 -14.95
CA ARG A 411 -21.73 -16.60 -15.68
C ARG A 411 -20.50 -17.28 -16.26
N PRO A 412 -20.54 -18.60 -16.56
CA PRO A 412 -19.43 -19.28 -17.22
C PRO A 412 -18.96 -18.57 -18.49
N LYS A 413 -17.66 -18.54 -18.70
CA LYS A 413 -17.04 -17.82 -19.81
C LYS A 413 -16.96 -18.75 -21.02
N TYR A 414 -17.89 -18.61 -21.95
CA TYR A 414 -17.85 -19.28 -23.25
C TYR A 414 -17.47 -18.25 -24.31
N GLY A 415 -16.47 -18.57 -25.14
CA GLY A 415 -15.98 -17.71 -26.23
C GLY A 415 -15.21 -16.47 -25.77
N SER A 416 -14.74 -15.70 -26.74
CA SER A 416 -13.87 -14.52 -26.55
C SER A 416 -14.58 -13.27 -26.01
N GLY A 417 -15.91 -13.29 -25.95
CA GLY A 417 -16.74 -12.13 -25.55
C GLY A 417 -17.06 -11.15 -26.70
N PRO A 418 -17.64 -9.98 -26.40
CA PRO A 418 -18.00 -8.98 -27.40
C PRO A 418 -16.76 -8.46 -28.13
N THR A 419 -16.87 -8.34 -29.47
CA THR A 419 -15.83 -7.76 -30.33
C THR A 419 -15.71 -6.24 -30.11
N LEU A 420 -14.68 -5.62 -30.68
CA LEU A 420 -14.53 -4.15 -30.64
C LEU A 420 -15.67 -3.45 -31.36
N GLU A 421 -16.12 -3.99 -32.49
CA GLU A 421 -17.24 -3.45 -33.27
C GLU A 421 -18.56 -3.50 -32.47
N GLN A 422 -18.84 -4.62 -31.81
CA GLN A 422 -20.01 -4.77 -30.95
C GLN A 422 -19.99 -3.79 -29.78
N LYS A 423 -18.85 -3.62 -29.13
CA LYS A 423 -18.68 -2.60 -28.07
C LYS A 423 -18.86 -1.20 -28.62
N GLN A 424 -18.24 -0.88 -29.77
CA GLN A 424 -18.35 0.44 -30.41
C GLN A 424 -19.79 0.77 -30.78
N PHE A 425 -20.56 -0.22 -31.27
CA PHE A 425 -21.96 -0.06 -31.60
C PHE A 425 -22.80 0.52 -30.42
N TRP A 426 -22.60 -0.06 -29.23
CA TRP A 426 -23.29 0.41 -28.03
C TRP A 426 -22.74 1.76 -27.53
N LEU A 427 -21.43 1.96 -27.60
CA LEU A 427 -20.81 3.23 -27.20
C LEU A 427 -21.22 4.39 -28.07
N LYS A 428 -21.43 4.21 -29.37
CA LYS A 428 -21.92 5.25 -30.26
C LYS A 428 -23.33 5.75 -29.89
N LYS A 429 -24.16 4.91 -29.26
CA LYS A 429 -25.49 5.30 -28.79
C LYS A 429 -25.47 6.22 -27.59
N ILE A 430 -24.40 6.16 -26.80
CA ILE A 430 -24.27 6.92 -25.55
C ILE A 430 -23.15 7.99 -25.60
N ALA A 431 -22.50 8.17 -26.74
CA ALA A 431 -21.40 9.10 -26.89
C ALA A 431 -21.84 10.55 -26.62
N PHE A 432 -21.06 11.25 -25.79
CA PHE A 432 -21.25 12.70 -25.62
C PHE A 432 -20.69 13.46 -26.81
N LYS A 433 -21.29 14.62 -27.08
CA LYS A 433 -20.79 15.56 -28.08
C LYS A 433 -19.59 16.31 -27.48
N PRO A 434 -18.45 16.35 -28.18
CA PRO A 434 -17.29 17.14 -27.71
C PRO A 434 -17.68 18.64 -27.64
N PRO A 435 -17.13 19.38 -26.66
CA PRO A 435 -17.28 20.84 -26.67
C PRO A 435 -16.58 21.44 -27.89
N ALA A 436 -17.00 22.65 -28.29
CA ALA A 436 -16.43 23.32 -29.46
C ALA A 436 -14.95 23.64 -29.32
N HIS A 437 -14.52 23.98 -28.09
CA HIS A 437 -13.12 24.19 -27.72
C HIS A 437 -12.67 23.09 -26.78
N LEU A 438 -11.83 22.18 -27.28
CA LEU A 438 -11.19 21.12 -26.51
C LEU A 438 -9.96 21.63 -25.77
#